data_f7664572572a8fe87ed20211b8c5b4de
#
_entry.id   f7664572572a8fe87ed20211b8c5b4de
#
_cell.length_a   1.000
_cell.length_b   1.000
_cell.length_c   1.000
_cell.angle_alpha   90.00
_cell.angle_beta   90.00
_cell.angle_gamma   90.00
#
_symmetry.space_group_name_H-M   'P 1'
#
loop_
_entity.id
_entity.type
_entity.pdbx_description
1 polymer ?
#
loop_
_entity_poly.entity_id
_entity_poly.type
_entity_poly.pdbx_seq_one_letter_code
_entity_poly.pdbx_strand_id
1 'polypeptide(L)'
;MKQNILFYLIALLFFPLYEMQAAHQPEFSTAGFYELANSGREVYSMNPAWRFHKGAATGAEATDFNDRNWKMVSLPDGIEYVPTEASGCINYQGEVWYRKHFTPADELKGKKLFLHFEAIMGKSKVFVNGNLLTEHFGGYLPVVIDVTDALNWGTDNVIAVWADNSNDPSYPPGKAQD
;
A
#
# COMPACT_ATOMS: atom_id res chain seq x y z
N MET A 1 -60.90 -18.26 5.45
CA MET A 1 -59.71 -17.77 6.16
C MET A 1 -58.44 -18.58 5.87
N LYS A 2 -58.21 -19.06 4.65
CA LYS A 2 -57.00 -19.84 4.29
C LYS A 2 -56.21 -19.27 3.08
N GLN A 3 -56.63 -18.15 2.54
CA GLN A 3 -56.00 -17.58 1.34
C GLN A 3 -54.96 -16.47 1.63
N ASN A 4 -54.90 -15.91 2.82
CA ASN A 4 -54.01 -14.79 3.12
C ASN A 4 -52.64 -15.21 3.68
N ILE A 5 -52.45 -16.48 4.05
CA ILE A 5 -51.17 -16.97 4.60
C ILE A 5 -50.14 -17.26 3.49
N LEU A 6 -50.66 -17.63 2.30
CA LEU A 6 -49.78 -17.94 1.16
C LEU A 6 -49.11 -16.68 0.55
N PHE A 7 -49.79 -15.53 0.64
CA PHE A 7 -49.22 -14.27 0.15
C PHE A 7 -48.07 -13.71 1.00
N TYR A 8 -48.12 -13.96 2.30
CA TYR A 8 -47.03 -13.52 3.21
C TYR A 8 -45.77 -14.39 3.13
N LEU A 9 -45.90 -15.63 2.72
CA LEU A 9 -44.76 -16.54 2.57
C LEU A 9 -44.00 -16.31 1.26
N ILE A 10 -44.65 -15.78 0.22
CA ILE A 10 -44.00 -15.43 -1.06
C ILE A 10 -43.30 -14.07 -0.97
N ALA A 11 -43.79 -13.15 -0.14
CA ALA A 11 -43.14 -11.85 0.07
C ALA A 11 -41.77 -11.94 0.82
N LEU A 12 -41.56 -13.02 1.58
CA LEU A 12 -40.30 -13.27 2.29
C LEU A 12 -39.21 -13.88 1.40
N LEU A 13 -39.53 -14.35 0.21
CA LEU A 13 -38.57 -14.93 -0.75
C LEU A 13 -37.99 -13.92 -1.75
N PHE A 14 -38.49 -12.68 -1.71
CA PHE A 14 -37.97 -11.57 -2.55
C PHE A 14 -37.28 -10.49 -1.69
N PHE A 15 -36.63 -10.86 -0.58
CA PHE A 15 -35.57 -10.01 -0.11
C PHE A 15 -34.45 -10.11 -1.17
N PRO A 16 -34.14 -9.01 -1.88
CA PRO A 16 -32.93 -9.04 -2.67
C PRO A 16 -31.80 -9.34 -1.69
N LEU A 17 -31.06 -10.40 -1.95
CA LEU A 17 -29.71 -10.54 -1.45
C LEU A 17 -29.01 -9.28 -1.94
N TYR A 18 -29.04 -8.22 -1.13
CA TYR A 18 -28.05 -7.19 -1.23
C TYR A 18 -26.73 -7.96 -1.02
N GLU A 19 -26.10 -8.34 -2.12
CA GLU A 19 -24.69 -8.61 -2.09
C GLU A 19 -24.11 -7.40 -1.34
N MET A 20 -23.66 -7.63 -0.13
CA MET A 20 -22.72 -6.73 0.51
C MET A 20 -21.50 -6.76 -0.42
N GLN A 21 -21.56 -5.97 -1.47
CA GLN A 21 -20.37 -5.59 -2.18
C GLN A 21 -19.45 -5.08 -1.09
N ALA A 22 -18.44 -5.87 -0.79
CA ALA A 22 -17.35 -5.43 0.07
C ALA A 22 -16.97 -4.07 -0.45
N ALA A 23 -17.21 -3.03 0.35
CA ALA A 23 -16.99 -1.67 -0.06
C ALA A 23 -15.57 -1.66 -0.65
N HIS A 24 -15.50 -1.41 -1.96
CA HIS A 24 -14.23 -1.31 -2.65
C HIS A 24 -13.46 -0.21 -1.92
N GLN A 25 -12.41 -0.59 -1.18
CA GLN A 25 -11.61 0.40 -0.48
C GLN A 25 -11.02 1.30 -1.56
N PRO A 26 -11.30 2.60 -1.51
CA PRO A 26 -10.77 3.50 -2.52
C PRO A 26 -9.24 3.39 -2.53
N GLU A 27 -8.65 3.31 -3.69
CA GLU A 27 -7.19 3.28 -3.84
C GLU A 27 -6.55 4.55 -3.28
N PHE A 28 -7.30 5.65 -3.32
CA PHE A 28 -6.97 6.90 -2.66
C PHE A 28 -7.80 6.99 -1.38
N SER A 29 -7.15 6.95 -0.23
CA SER A 29 -7.80 7.01 1.07
C SER A 29 -7.47 8.31 1.79
N THR A 30 -8.49 8.92 2.38
CA THR A 30 -8.35 10.04 3.32
C THR A 30 -8.21 9.57 4.77
N ALA A 31 -8.15 8.24 5.02
CA ALA A 31 -7.89 7.72 6.36
C ALA A 31 -6.52 8.24 6.85
N GLY A 32 -6.51 8.83 8.04
CA GLY A 32 -5.32 9.52 8.57
C GLY A 32 -5.09 10.90 7.97
N PHE A 33 -5.99 11.40 7.13
CA PHE A 33 -5.96 12.78 6.66
C PHE A 33 -6.17 13.73 7.85
N TYR A 34 -5.28 14.70 7.99
CA TYR A 34 -5.41 15.77 8.97
C TYR A 34 -4.81 17.06 8.42
N GLU A 35 -5.43 18.14 8.76
CA GLU A 35 -4.95 19.45 8.42
C GLU A 35 -4.01 19.96 9.53
N LEU A 36 -2.78 20.31 9.14
CA LEU A 36 -1.88 21.00 10.04
C LEU A 36 -2.23 22.49 10.00
N ALA A 37 -2.86 22.98 11.06
CA ALA A 37 -3.24 24.37 11.17
C ALA A 37 -2.07 25.30 10.85
N ASN A 38 -2.29 26.23 9.92
CA ASN A 38 -1.32 27.24 9.48
C ASN A 38 -0.06 26.70 8.76
N SER A 39 -0.03 25.44 8.36
CA SER A 39 1.15 24.90 7.64
C SER A 39 1.13 25.15 6.14
N GLY A 40 -0.05 25.39 5.55
CA GLY A 40 -0.23 25.42 4.11
C GLY A 40 0.02 24.06 3.42
N ARG A 41 0.15 22.98 4.20
CA ARG A 41 0.37 21.62 3.71
C ARG A 41 -0.86 20.75 3.96
N GLU A 42 -1.21 19.95 2.97
CA GLU A 42 -2.23 18.92 3.09
C GLU A 42 -1.53 17.55 3.15
N VAL A 43 -2.04 16.64 3.97
CA VAL A 43 -1.49 15.29 4.13
C VAL A 43 -2.57 14.27 3.82
N TYR A 44 -2.26 13.34 2.93
CA TYR A 44 -3.14 12.28 2.51
C TYR A 44 -2.54 10.92 2.85
N SER A 45 -3.32 10.05 3.48
CA SER A 45 -2.88 8.68 3.73
C SER A 45 -2.97 7.84 2.46
N MET A 46 -1.88 7.17 2.10
CA MET A 46 -1.84 6.18 1.03
C MET A 46 -1.64 4.76 1.58
N ASN A 47 -1.86 4.54 2.87
CA ASN A 47 -1.62 3.27 3.54
C ASN A 47 -2.48 2.09 3.04
N PRO A 48 -3.76 2.25 2.67
CA PRO A 48 -4.59 1.12 2.21
C PRO A 48 -4.24 0.63 0.81
N ALA A 49 -4.63 -0.62 0.52
CA ALA A 49 -4.69 -1.19 -0.83
C ALA A 49 -3.34 -1.27 -1.57
N TRP A 50 -2.29 -1.66 -0.88
CA TRP A 50 -1.03 -2.05 -1.50
C TRP A 50 -1.06 -3.52 -1.93
N ARG A 51 -0.38 -3.83 -3.02
CA ARG A 51 -0.11 -5.20 -3.46
C ARG A 51 1.25 -5.62 -2.95
N PHE A 52 1.31 -6.73 -2.23
CA PHE A 52 2.52 -7.27 -1.61
C PHE A 52 2.95 -8.58 -2.23
N HIS A 53 4.23 -8.71 -2.52
CA HIS A 53 4.86 -9.95 -2.96
C HIS A 53 6.13 -10.21 -2.16
N LYS A 54 6.28 -11.43 -1.69
CA LYS A 54 7.45 -11.90 -0.96
C LYS A 54 8.38 -12.64 -1.92
N GLY A 55 9.58 -12.14 -2.09
CA GLY A 55 10.58 -12.68 -2.99
C GLY A 55 10.82 -11.78 -4.21
N ALA A 56 11.71 -12.25 -5.09
CA ALA A 56 12.06 -11.56 -6.31
C ALA A 56 10.88 -11.51 -7.29
N ALA A 57 10.73 -10.39 -7.98
CA ALA A 57 9.74 -10.20 -9.04
C ALA A 57 10.34 -9.32 -10.13
N THR A 58 10.98 -9.95 -11.10
CA THR A 58 11.64 -9.24 -12.20
C THR A 58 10.63 -8.43 -13.01
N GLY A 59 10.90 -7.15 -13.20
CA GLY A 59 10.05 -6.23 -13.95
C GLY A 59 8.91 -5.63 -13.13
N ALA A 60 8.85 -5.88 -11.81
CA ALA A 60 7.77 -5.37 -10.97
C ALA A 60 7.77 -3.84 -10.81
N GLU A 61 8.78 -3.15 -11.27
CA GLU A 61 8.80 -1.69 -11.39
C GLU A 61 7.93 -1.17 -12.54
N ALA A 62 7.70 -1.98 -13.57
CA ALA A 62 6.98 -1.57 -14.77
C ALA A 62 5.47 -1.36 -14.52
N THR A 63 4.89 -0.39 -15.21
CA THR A 63 3.47 -0.04 -15.05
C THR A 63 2.52 -1.15 -15.53
N ASP A 64 2.91 -1.91 -16.54
CA ASP A 64 2.15 -3.00 -17.14
C ASP A 64 2.37 -4.37 -16.46
N PHE A 65 3.18 -4.42 -15.40
CA PHE A 65 3.39 -5.63 -14.63
C PHE A 65 2.08 -6.12 -14.00
N ASN A 66 1.79 -7.40 -14.15
CA ASN A 66 0.56 -8.00 -13.63
C ASN A 66 0.71 -8.42 -12.15
N ASP A 67 0.23 -7.57 -11.25
CA ASP A 67 0.24 -7.80 -9.80
C ASP A 67 -1.13 -8.23 -9.22
N ARG A 68 -2.11 -8.57 -10.07
CA ARG A 68 -3.49 -8.88 -9.64
C ARG A 68 -3.58 -10.02 -8.63
N ASN A 69 -2.65 -10.95 -8.67
CA ASN A 69 -2.60 -12.10 -7.77
C ASN A 69 -1.76 -11.84 -6.51
N TRP A 70 -1.19 -10.67 -6.35
CA TRP A 70 -0.45 -10.32 -5.15
C TRP A 70 -1.38 -10.10 -3.97
N LYS A 71 -0.88 -10.38 -2.77
CA LYS A 71 -1.64 -10.19 -1.54
C LYS A 71 -1.95 -8.70 -1.36
N MET A 72 -3.21 -8.37 -1.09
CA MET A 72 -3.56 -7.00 -0.72
C MET A 72 -3.26 -6.76 0.75
N VAL A 73 -2.59 -5.67 1.06
CA VAL A 73 -2.20 -5.27 2.41
C VAL A 73 -2.46 -3.78 2.64
N SER A 74 -2.47 -3.39 3.92
CA SER A 74 -2.45 -1.98 4.33
C SER A 74 -1.18 -1.70 5.11
N LEU A 75 -0.56 -0.56 4.84
CA LEU A 75 0.61 -0.12 5.59
C LEU A 75 0.19 0.50 6.95
N PRO A 76 1.03 0.43 8.00
CA PRO A 76 2.28 -0.32 8.02
C PRO A 76 2.04 -1.82 7.97
N ASP A 77 2.87 -2.57 7.25
CA ASP A 77 2.77 -4.02 7.11
C ASP A 77 4.09 -4.68 7.51
N GLY A 78 4.01 -5.89 8.05
CA GLY A 78 5.15 -6.74 8.33
C GLY A 78 5.28 -7.85 7.28
N ILE A 79 6.49 -8.15 6.87
CA ILE A 79 6.75 -9.23 5.90
C ILE A 79 6.22 -10.58 6.42
N GLU A 80 6.36 -10.79 7.73
CA GLU A 80 5.80 -11.94 8.45
C GLU A 80 5.26 -11.51 9.80
N TYR A 81 4.12 -12.08 10.17
CA TYR A 81 3.56 -11.98 11.51
C TYR A 81 3.87 -13.28 12.24
N VAL A 82 4.77 -13.22 13.21
CA VAL A 82 5.13 -14.37 14.02
C VAL A 82 4.49 -14.27 15.41
N PRO A 83 4.17 -15.39 16.07
CA PRO A 83 3.71 -15.37 17.46
C PRO A 83 4.70 -14.64 18.35
N THR A 84 4.22 -14.07 19.46
CA THR A 84 5.05 -13.34 20.43
C THR A 84 6.17 -14.23 21.01
N GLU A 85 5.90 -15.52 21.13
CA GLU A 85 6.85 -16.53 21.60
C GLU A 85 8.00 -16.80 20.64
N ALA A 86 7.82 -16.41 19.37
CA ALA A 86 8.86 -16.51 18.33
C ALA A 86 9.81 -15.30 18.33
N SER A 87 9.73 -14.43 19.31
CA SER A 87 10.64 -13.29 19.48
C SER A 87 12.09 -13.80 19.55
N GLY A 88 12.96 -13.30 18.66
CA GLY A 88 14.33 -13.81 18.52
C GLY A 88 14.51 -14.84 17.40
N CYS A 89 13.46 -15.42 16.84
CA CYS A 89 13.56 -16.27 15.67
C CYS A 89 14.01 -15.49 14.44
N ILE A 90 14.73 -16.17 13.55
CA ILE A 90 15.10 -15.61 12.25
C ILE A 90 13.83 -15.54 11.41
N ASN A 91 13.38 -14.33 11.12
CA ASN A 91 12.28 -14.05 10.21
C ASN A 91 12.79 -14.10 8.77
N TYR A 92 11.86 -13.98 7.82
CA TYR A 92 12.23 -13.86 6.43
C TYR A 92 13.25 -12.73 6.21
N GLN A 93 14.32 -13.06 5.50
CA GLN A 93 15.31 -12.12 5.01
C GLN A 93 15.39 -12.25 3.50
N GLY A 94 15.35 -11.14 2.80
CA GLY A 94 15.40 -11.11 1.34
C GLY A 94 14.48 -10.05 0.74
N GLU A 95 14.31 -10.19 -0.56
CA GLU A 95 13.56 -9.23 -1.37
C GLU A 95 12.07 -9.32 -1.13
N VAL A 96 11.43 -8.15 -1.13
CA VAL A 96 9.97 -8.00 -1.17
C VAL A 96 9.61 -6.85 -2.08
N TRP A 97 8.39 -6.91 -2.58
CA TRP A 97 7.81 -5.87 -3.41
C TRP A 97 6.47 -5.40 -2.87
N TYR A 98 6.27 -4.09 -2.90
CA TYR A 98 4.99 -3.44 -2.66
C TYR A 98 4.63 -2.61 -3.88
N ARG A 99 3.39 -2.71 -4.34
CA ARG A 99 2.90 -1.90 -5.46
C ARG A 99 1.58 -1.23 -5.08
N LYS A 100 1.43 0.00 -5.47
CA LYS A 100 0.24 0.82 -5.24
C LYS A 100 -0.21 1.44 -6.54
N HIS A 101 -1.45 1.16 -6.90
CA HIS A 101 -2.15 1.82 -7.99
C HIS A 101 -3.00 2.96 -7.45
N PHE A 102 -2.96 4.11 -8.09
CA PHE A 102 -3.78 5.26 -7.71
C PHE A 102 -3.91 6.27 -8.84
N THR A 103 -5.01 7.01 -8.81
CA THR A 103 -5.21 8.17 -9.67
C THR A 103 -5.20 9.42 -8.80
N PRO A 104 -4.26 10.36 -9.00
CA PRO A 104 -4.22 11.57 -8.22
C PRO A 104 -5.47 12.42 -8.49
N ALA A 105 -6.00 13.04 -7.43
CA ALA A 105 -7.15 13.92 -7.55
C ALA A 105 -6.77 15.20 -8.32
N ASP A 106 -7.67 15.68 -9.17
CA ASP A 106 -7.40 16.83 -10.04
C ASP A 106 -7.09 18.12 -9.27
N GLU A 107 -7.58 18.25 -8.03
CA GLU A 107 -7.32 19.39 -7.13
C GLU A 107 -5.85 19.50 -6.71
N LEU A 108 -5.09 18.43 -6.89
CA LEU A 108 -3.66 18.39 -6.58
C LEU A 108 -2.81 18.88 -7.75
N LYS A 109 -3.40 19.05 -8.93
CA LYS A 109 -2.72 19.48 -10.14
C LYS A 109 -2.11 20.87 -9.97
N GLY A 110 -0.83 20.98 -10.26
CA GLY A 110 -0.07 22.23 -10.09
C GLY A 110 0.46 22.48 -8.66
N LYS A 111 0.14 21.61 -7.70
CA LYS A 111 0.77 21.63 -6.38
C LYS A 111 2.08 20.86 -6.39
N LYS A 112 2.96 21.13 -5.42
CA LYS A 112 4.12 20.29 -5.13
C LYS A 112 3.68 19.06 -4.35
N LEU A 113 4.02 17.88 -4.85
CA LEU A 113 3.60 16.59 -4.30
C LEU A 113 4.81 15.79 -3.85
N PHE A 114 4.73 15.27 -2.64
CA PHE A 114 5.78 14.44 -2.06
C PHE A 114 5.21 13.12 -1.57
N LEU A 115 5.88 12.02 -1.88
CA LEU A 115 5.70 10.77 -1.15
C LEU A 115 6.54 10.83 0.13
N HIS A 116 5.92 10.48 1.24
CA HIS A 116 6.58 10.42 2.53
C HIS A 116 6.39 9.02 3.12
N PHE A 117 7.46 8.24 3.13
CA PHE A 117 7.52 6.99 3.88
C PHE A 117 8.17 7.28 5.23
N GLU A 118 7.51 6.91 6.31
CA GLU A 118 8.06 7.10 7.66
C GLU A 118 9.32 6.26 7.87
N ALA A 119 9.34 5.04 7.29
CA ALA A 119 10.51 4.18 7.20
C ALA A 119 10.30 3.10 6.14
N ILE A 120 11.38 2.64 5.53
CA ILE A 120 11.42 1.42 4.71
C ILE A 120 12.60 0.60 5.20
N MET A 121 12.36 -0.60 5.72
CA MET A 121 13.40 -1.42 6.35
C MET A 121 14.38 -1.99 5.31
N GLY A 122 15.66 -1.91 5.62
CA GLY A 122 16.74 -2.50 4.82
C GLY A 122 17.23 -1.61 3.66
N LYS A 123 17.55 -2.22 2.53
CA LYS A 123 17.75 -1.51 1.26
C LYS A 123 16.41 -1.32 0.60
N SER A 124 16.22 -0.19 -0.05
CA SER A 124 14.99 0.02 -0.80
C SER A 124 15.20 0.85 -2.05
N LYS A 125 14.32 0.61 -3.03
CA LYS A 125 14.21 1.36 -4.27
C LYS A 125 12.77 1.75 -4.46
N VAL A 126 12.51 3.02 -4.75
CA VAL A 126 11.16 3.51 -5.00
C VAL A 126 11.06 3.96 -6.45
N PHE A 127 10.09 3.39 -7.14
CA PHE A 127 9.78 3.69 -8.51
C PHE A 127 8.40 4.34 -8.60
N VAL A 128 8.26 5.29 -9.50
CA VAL A 128 6.96 5.84 -9.90
C VAL A 128 6.85 5.73 -11.41
N ASN A 129 5.80 5.08 -11.86
CA ASN A 129 5.53 4.84 -13.27
C ASN A 129 6.73 4.21 -14.02
N GLY A 130 7.40 3.25 -13.38
CA GLY A 130 8.56 2.54 -13.93
C GLY A 130 9.89 3.28 -13.78
N ASN A 131 9.90 4.53 -13.36
CA ASN A 131 11.11 5.32 -13.19
C ASN A 131 11.63 5.23 -11.75
N LEU A 132 12.89 4.87 -11.58
CA LEU A 132 13.56 4.89 -10.28
C LEU A 132 13.70 6.35 -9.81
N LEU A 133 13.11 6.68 -8.67
CA LEU A 133 13.20 8.02 -8.08
C LEU A 133 14.22 8.09 -6.96
N THR A 134 14.37 7.03 -6.18
CA THR A 134 15.36 7.00 -5.09
C THR A 134 15.78 5.58 -4.71
N GLU A 135 16.98 5.49 -4.17
CA GLU A 135 17.48 4.35 -3.41
C GLU A 135 17.75 4.81 -1.99
N HIS A 136 17.43 3.97 -1.01
CA HIS A 136 17.62 4.27 0.40
C HIS A 136 18.19 3.06 1.14
N PHE A 137 18.99 3.34 2.16
CA PHE A 137 19.64 2.34 3.02
C PHE A 137 19.33 2.63 4.48
N GLY A 138 18.93 1.61 5.19
CA GLY A 138 18.55 1.71 6.61
C GLY A 138 17.04 1.64 6.80
N GLY A 139 16.59 1.60 8.05
CA GLY A 139 15.17 1.38 8.34
C GLY A 139 14.56 2.36 9.35
N TYR A 140 15.29 3.42 9.69
CA TYR A 140 14.92 4.29 10.82
C TYR A 140 14.70 5.76 10.45
N LEU A 141 14.95 6.11 9.21
CA LEU A 141 14.79 7.48 8.73
C LEU A 141 13.67 7.55 7.68
N PRO A 142 12.96 8.67 7.63
CA PRO A 142 11.94 8.86 6.62
C PRO A 142 12.57 9.02 5.22
N VAL A 143 11.84 8.53 4.22
CA VAL A 143 12.17 8.69 2.81
C VAL A 143 11.16 9.64 2.19
N VAL A 144 11.62 10.83 1.78
CA VAL A 144 10.77 11.88 1.21
C VAL A 144 11.18 12.13 -0.23
N ILE A 145 10.25 12.00 -1.15
CA ILE A 145 10.49 12.01 -2.59
C ILE A 145 9.57 13.04 -3.25
N ASP A 146 10.11 14.02 -3.97
CA ASP A 146 9.31 14.88 -4.84
C ASP A 146 8.83 14.06 -6.04
N VAL A 147 7.54 13.92 -6.19
CA VAL A 147 6.89 13.15 -7.27
C VAL A 147 6.09 14.04 -8.21
N THR A 148 6.20 15.36 -8.06
CA THR A 148 5.40 16.34 -8.80
C THR A 148 5.40 16.10 -10.30
N ASP A 149 6.59 15.86 -10.86
CA ASP A 149 6.78 15.70 -12.30
C ASP A 149 6.75 14.22 -12.75
N ALA A 150 6.62 13.29 -11.79
CA ALA A 150 6.58 11.85 -12.07
C ALA A 150 5.17 11.29 -12.24
N LEU A 151 4.13 12.08 -11.92
CA LEU A 151 2.75 11.66 -11.96
C LEU A 151 2.08 11.97 -13.29
N ASN A 152 1.27 11.01 -13.76
CA ASN A 152 0.35 11.16 -14.88
C ASN A 152 -1.02 11.57 -14.36
N TRP A 153 -1.62 12.60 -14.93
CA TRP A 153 -2.91 13.12 -14.51
C TRP A 153 -4.07 12.48 -15.27
N GLY A 154 -5.17 12.19 -14.54
CA GLY A 154 -6.36 11.61 -15.12
C GLY A 154 -6.23 10.14 -15.53
N THR A 155 -5.19 9.47 -15.09
CA THR A 155 -4.95 8.05 -15.36
C THR A 155 -4.31 7.37 -14.15
N ASP A 156 -4.26 6.05 -14.19
CA ASP A 156 -3.61 5.24 -13.16
C ASP A 156 -2.10 5.51 -13.11
N ASN A 157 -1.59 5.61 -11.90
CA ASN A 157 -0.16 5.69 -11.59
C ASN A 157 0.23 4.51 -10.72
N VAL A 158 1.45 4.07 -10.86
CA VAL A 158 2.00 2.95 -10.09
C VAL A 158 3.19 3.43 -9.28
N ILE A 159 3.09 3.28 -7.95
CA ILE A 159 4.24 3.31 -7.07
C ILE A 159 4.69 1.87 -6.87
N ALA A 160 5.95 1.56 -7.16
CA ALA A 160 6.55 0.27 -6.85
C ALA A 160 7.70 0.48 -5.88
N VAL A 161 7.72 -0.31 -4.82
CA VAL A 161 8.77 -0.30 -3.81
C VAL A 161 9.38 -1.69 -3.74
N TRP A 162 10.63 -1.79 -4.12
CA TRP A 162 11.47 -2.93 -3.80
C TRP A 162 12.14 -2.70 -2.47
N ALA A 163 12.16 -3.70 -1.61
CA ALA A 163 12.92 -3.67 -0.37
C ALA A 163 13.61 -5.02 -0.12
N ASP A 164 14.77 -4.97 0.52
CA ASP A 164 15.54 -6.13 0.93
C ASP A 164 16.00 -5.93 2.39
N ASN A 165 15.52 -6.79 3.27
CA ASN A 165 15.87 -6.76 4.69
C ASN A 165 16.98 -7.76 5.05
N SER A 166 17.69 -8.30 4.07
CA SER A 166 18.83 -9.16 4.33
C SER A 166 19.87 -8.45 5.19
N ASN A 167 20.56 -9.24 6.02
CA ASN A 167 21.61 -8.69 6.85
C ASN A 167 22.78 -8.18 5.98
N ASP A 168 23.10 -6.92 6.11
CA ASP A 168 24.18 -6.26 5.38
C ASP A 168 24.97 -5.38 6.36
N PRO A 169 26.27 -5.64 6.58
CA PRO A 169 27.07 -4.88 7.53
C PRO A 169 27.31 -3.41 7.17
N SER A 170 26.95 -2.99 5.96
CA SER A 170 27.14 -1.62 5.50
C SER A 170 26.10 -0.61 6.03
N TYR A 171 25.03 -1.09 6.65
CA TYR A 171 24.00 -0.25 7.29
C TYR A 171 23.42 -0.94 8.53
N PRO A 172 22.84 -0.19 9.47
CA PRO A 172 22.30 -0.77 10.69
C PRO A 172 21.25 -1.84 10.39
N PRO A 173 21.31 -3.03 11.01
CA PRO A 173 20.30 -4.06 10.87
C PRO A 173 18.98 -3.57 11.47
N GLY A 174 17.88 -3.97 10.86
CA GLY A 174 16.55 -3.67 11.37
C GLY A 174 16.23 -4.37 12.69
N LYS A 175 17.01 -5.40 13.04
CA LYS A 175 16.97 -6.11 14.30
C LYS A 175 18.39 -6.53 14.66
N ALA A 176 18.81 -6.25 15.88
CA ALA A 176 20.02 -6.85 16.41
C ALA A 176 19.88 -8.38 16.37
N GLN A 177 20.82 -9.05 15.75
CA GLN A 177 20.95 -10.50 15.87
C GLN A 177 21.81 -10.74 17.12
N ASP A 178 21.22 -11.30 18.13
CA ASP A 178 21.92 -11.91 19.26
C ASP A 178 22.35 -13.32 18.87
#